data_7bfeb6be84f42bcf64a2f71d684169fe
#
_entry.id   7bfeb6be84f42bcf64a2f71d684169fe
#
_cell.length_a   1.000
_cell.length_b   1.000
_cell.length_c   1.000
_cell.angle_alpha   90.00
_cell.angle_beta   90.00
_cell.angle_gamma   90.00
#
_symmetry.space_group_name_H-M   'P 1'
#
loop_
_entity.id
_entity.type
_entity.pdbx_description
1 polymer ?
#
loop_
_entity_poly.entity_id
_entity_poly.type
_entity_poly.pdbx_seq_one_letter_code
_entity_poly.pdbx_strand_id
1 'polypeptide(L)'
;MTLQSSGQITTNNINVELGRSGTAQFSINGADERALAQISSGQIAFNNFYGKNARQATITVGNMYRRSDDTSDNTARRYGWSASGKSNYWHFENSNVNSGFGSISKTTGLVTSGTLLSLQMVKYDTACNYHLELATTRSSNGGFTTMTLQRGSNTYSFNRTSAGGFQQTINNYGDPDISGSYKWVFTSASTGGVAGPHGAGTSATTLSNLWDNWTANSTGWTVTFS
;
A
#
# COMPACT_ATOMS: atom_id res chain seq x y z
N MET A 1 14.33 7.93 -1.78
CA MET A 1 14.77 9.23 -2.33
C MET A 1 14.27 9.27 -3.76
N THR A 2 13.90 10.39 -4.31
CA THR A 2 13.47 10.48 -5.72
C THR A 2 14.64 10.99 -6.56
N LEU A 3 14.88 10.36 -7.69
CA LEU A 3 15.91 10.86 -8.62
C LEU A 3 15.53 12.25 -9.12
N GLN A 4 16.53 13.07 -9.36
CA GLN A 4 16.38 14.45 -9.84
C GLN A 4 15.57 14.51 -11.14
N SER A 5 14.83 15.60 -11.33
CA SER A 5 13.98 15.78 -12.53
C SER A 5 14.74 16.37 -13.73
N SER A 6 15.96 16.86 -13.51
CA SER A 6 16.82 17.45 -14.54
C SER A 6 18.29 17.43 -14.12
N GLY A 7 19.19 17.69 -15.02
CA GLY A 7 20.64 17.68 -14.76
C GLY A 7 21.25 16.31 -15.04
N GLN A 8 22.46 16.07 -14.52
CA GLN A 8 23.18 14.82 -14.78
C GLN A 8 22.76 13.73 -13.81
N ILE A 9 22.20 12.60 -14.31
CA ILE A 9 22.01 11.37 -13.55
C ILE A 9 23.23 10.46 -13.78
N THR A 10 23.76 9.92 -12.69
CA THR A 10 24.88 8.98 -12.70
C THR A 10 24.44 7.59 -12.26
N THR A 11 25.27 6.58 -12.53
CA THR A 11 25.06 5.22 -12.01
C THR A 11 24.99 5.19 -10.48
N ASN A 12 25.79 6.04 -9.80
CA ASN A 12 25.73 6.20 -8.35
C ASN A 12 24.34 6.65 -7.88
N ASN A 13 23.73 7.64 -8.55
CA ASN A 13 22.40 8.11 -8.19
C ASN A 13 21.36 6.99 -8.31
N ILE A 14 21.42 6.22 -9.41
CA ILE A 14 20.48 5.11 -9.65
C ILE A 14 20.69 3.99 -8.63
N ASN A 15 21.94 3.59 -8.35
CA ASN A 15 22.24 2.58 -7.34
C ASN A 15 21.72 2.97 -5.96
N VAL A 16 21.97 4.20 -5.52
CA VAL A 16 21.51 4.71 -4.24
C VAL A 16 19.98 4.72 -4.17
N GLU A 17 19.29 5.11 -5.25
CA GLU A 17 17.82 5.08 -5.33
C GLU A 17 17.29 3.63 -5.21
N LEU A 18 17.97 2.67 -5.81
CA LEU A 18 17.67 1.24 -5.72
C LEU A 18 18.05 0.62 -4.36
N GLY A 19 18.60 1.42 -3.44
CA GLY A 19 19.03 0.95 -2.11
C GLY A 19 20.35 0.18 -2.12
N ARG A 20 21.15 0.33 -3.16
CA ARG A 20 22.47 -0.31 -3.30
C ARG A 20 23.60 0.67 -2.91
N SER A 21 24.81 0.14 -2.70
CA SER A 21 26.01 1.00 -2.66
C SER A 21 26.13 1.77 -3.98
N GLY A 22 26.48 3.06 -3.93
CA GLY A 22 26.68 3.86 -5.13
C GLY A 22 27.73 3.33 -6.09
N THR A 23 28.67 2.51 -5.59
CA THR A 23 29.71 1.83 -6.36
C THR A 23 29.36 0.40 -6.74
N ALA A 24 28.12 -0.07 -6.46
CA ALA A 24 27.68 -1.40 -6.84
C ALA A 24 27.72 -1.59 -8.36
N GLN A 25 27.88 -2.83 -8.78
CA GLN A 25 27.81 -3.18 -10.19
C GLN A 25 26.48 -2.68 -10.79
N PHE A 26 26.54 -2.00 -11.91
CA PHE A 26 25.42 -1.39 -12.59
C PHE A 26 25.22 -2.00 -13.98
N SER A 27 23.97 -2.31 -14.31
CA SER A 27 23.56 -2.69 -15.66
C SER A 27 22.30 -1.91 -16.04
N ILE A 28 22.40 -1.02 -17.00
CA ILE A 28 21.25 -0.18 -17.40
C ILE A 28 20.03 -1.01 -17.86
N ASN A 29 20.27 -2.24 -18.31
CA ASN A 29 19.24 -3.19 -18.72
C ASN A 29 18.87 -4.20 -17.62
N GLY A 30 19.36 -4.04 -16.39
CA GLY A 30 19.02 -4.88 -15.27
C GLY A 30 17.53 -4.83 -14.95
N ALA A 31 17.01 -5.88 -14.32
CA ALA A 31 15.58 -5.97 -13.98
C ALA A 31 15.14 -4.82 -13.07
N ASP A 32 15.95 -4.45 -12.08
CA ASP A 32 15.62 -3.37 -11.14
C ASP A 32 15.68 -2.00 -11.81
N GLU A 33 16.66 -1.79 -12.69
CA GLU A 33 16.80 -0.57 -13.48
C GLU A 33 15.62 -0.41 -14.44
N ARG A 34 15.22 -1.48 -15.09
CA ARG A 34 14.01 -1.50 -15.93
C ARG A 34 12.75 -1.17 -15.14
N ALA A 35 12.61 -1.76 -13.97
CA ALA A 35 11.48 -1.50 -13.06
C ALA A 35 11.47 -0.04 -12.59
N LEU A 36 12.64 0.53 -12.23
CA LEU A 36 12.76 1.93 -11.83
C LEU A 36 12.44 2.86 -13.00
N ALA A 37 12.97 2.60 -14.21
CA ALA A 37 12.68 3.38 -15.40
C ALA A 37 11.24 3.22 -15.90
N GLN A 38 10.52 2.19 -15.44
CA GLN A 38 9.17 1.82 -15.90
C GLN A 38 9.13 1.43 -17.40
N ILE A 39 10.19 0.77 -17.87
CA ILE A 39 10.34 0.32 -19.25
C ILE A 39 10.57 -1.19 -19.25
N SER A 40 9.53 -1.97 -19.62
CA SER A 40 9.58 -3.43 -19.60
C SER A 40 10.40 -4.04 -20.72
N SER A 41 10.47 -3.36 -21.89
CA SER A 41 11.20 -3.81 -23.08
C SER A 41 11.75 -2.63 -23.89
N GLY A 42 12.63 -2.89 -24.81
CA GLY A 42 13.26 -1.86 -25.64
C GLY A 42 14.50 -1.23 -24.98
N GLN A 43 14.98 -0.14 -25.55
CA GLN A 43 16.17 0.56 -25.10
C GLN A 43 15.89 1.43 -23.88
N ILE A 44 16.80 1.41 -22.90
CA ILE A 44 16.79 2.32 -21.75
C ILE A 44 17.97 3.29 -21.87
N ALA A 45 17.74 4.54 -21.52
CA ALA A 45 18.77 5.58 -21.42
C ALA A 45 18.67 6.30 -20.08
N PHE A 46 19.71 7.05 -19.69
CA PHE A 46 19.74 7.75 -18.38
C PHE A 46 18.59 8.76 -18.22
N ASN A 47 18.10 9.37 -19.29
CA ASN A 47 16.95 10.28 -19.23
C ASN A 47 15.64 9.60 -18.80
N ASN A 48 15.54 8.28 -18.93
CA ASN A 48 14.37 7.54 -18.48
C ASN A 48 14.27 7.46 -16.95
N PHE A 49 15.32 7.80 -16.24
CA PHE A 49 15.36 7.78 -14.77
C PHE A 49 14.98 9.13 -14.14
N TYR A 50 14.80 10.20 -14.91
CA TYR A 50 14.41 11.49 -14.35
C TYR A 50 13.10 11.40 -13.57
N GLY A 51 13.12 11.93 -12.34
CA GLY A 51 11.96 11.96 -11.45
C GLY A 51 11.48 10.59 -10.97
N LYS A 52 12.21 9.52 -11.26
CA LYS A 52 11.83 8.17 -10.82
C LYS A 52 12.12 7.93 -9.36
N ASN A 53 11.27 7.11 -8.75
CA ASN A 53 11.34 6.71 -7.35
C ASN A 53 11.21 5.19 -7.26
N ALA A 54 12.24 4.53 -6.73
CA ALA A 54 12.24 3.07 -6.56
C ALA A 54 11.18 2.60 -5.55
N ARG A 55 10.75 3.48 -4.64
CA ARG A 55 9.73 3.19 -3.62
C ARG A 55 8.33 3.68 -4.03
N GLN A 56 8.05 3.66 -5.31
CA GLN A 56 6.78 4.09 -5.89
C GLN A 56 6.14 2.96 -6.69
N ALA A 57 4.82 2.83 -6.62
CA ALA A 57 4.03 1.93 -7.45
C ALA A 57 2.72 2.60 -7.89
N THR A 58 2.18 2.15 -9.02
CA THR A 58 0.83 2.50 -9.44
C THR A 58 -0.17 1.48 -8.91
N ILE A 59 -1.35 1.96 -8.51
CA ILE A 59 -2.44 1.13 -8.00
C ILE A 59 -3.67 1.33 -8.86
N THR A 60 -4.31 0.21 -9.22
CA THR A 60 -5.70 0.20 -9.67
C THR A 60 -6.55 -0.30 -8.51
N VAL A 61 -7.44 0.55 -8.05
CA VAL A 61 -8.33 0.26 -6.93
C VAL A 61 -9.39 -0.74 -7.36
N GLY A 62 -9.42 -1.89 -6.72
CA GLY A 62 -10.51 -2.84 -6.79
C GLY A 62 -11.44 -2.67 -5.58
N ASN A 63 -12.48 -3.48 -5.52
CA ASN A 63 -13.41 -3.49 -4.43
C ASN A 63 -13.73 -4.91 -3.95
N MET A 64 -14.08 -5.02 -2.69
CA MET A 64 -14.64 -6.21 -2.09
C MET A 64 -15.83 -5.79 -1.21
N TYR A 65 -16.95 -6.46 -1.39
CA TYR A 65 -18.17 -6.24 -0.62
C TYR A 65 -18.40 -7.39 0.35
N ARG A 66 -19.11 -7.11 1.42
CA ARG A 66 -19.55 -8.10 2.39
C ARG A 66 -20.65 -9.00 1.81
N ARG A 67 -20.74 -10.24 2.28
CA ARG A 67 -21.85 -11.16 1.93
C ARG A 67 -23.19 -10.64 2.45
N SER A 68 -24.21 -10.83 1.64
CA SER A 68 -25.58 -10.39 1.92
C SER A 68 -26.28 -11.19 3.01
N ASP A 69 -25.74 -12.34 3.41
CA ASP A 69 -26.30 -13.26 4.39
C ASP A 69 -25.90 -12.97 5.86
N ASP A 70 -25.00 -12.03 6.07
CA ASP A 70 -24.61 -11.59 7.42
C ASP A 70 -25.43 -10.37 7.83
N THR A 71 -26.48 -10.63 8.61
CA THR A 71 -27.48 -9.64 8.99
C THR A 71 -27.01 -8.61 10.03
N SER A 72 -25.82 -8.79 10.59
CA SER A 72 -25.33 -7.90 11.66
C SER A 72 -24.61 -6.66 11.17
N ASP A 73 -24.24 -6.58 9.86
CA ASP A 73 -23.38 -5.48 9.36
C ASP A 73 -23.37 -5.41 7.82
N ASN A 74 -24.47 -4.98 7.25
CA ASN A 74 -24.80 -5.10 5.82
C ASN A 74 -23.94 -4.25 4.85
N THR A 75 -22.94 -3.51 5.29
CA THR A 75 -22.33 -2.47 4.44
C THR A 75 -20.82 -2.30 4.58
N ALA A 76 -20.12 -3.21 5.27
CA ALA A 76 -18.66 -3.15 5.29
C ALA A 76 -18.12 -3.31 3.86
N ARG A 77 -17.41 -2.30 3.38
CA ARG A 77 -16.85 -2.25 2.03
C ARG A 77 -15.35 -2.06 2.13
N ARG A 78 -14.62 -2.73 1.22
CA ARG A 78 -13.18 -2.56 1.08
C ARG A 78 -12.86 -2.08 -0.33
N TYR A 79 -12.01 -1.08 -0.43
CA TYR A 79 -11.48 -0.55 -1.68
C TYR A 79 -9.97 -0.47 -1.59
N GLY A 80 -9.28 -0.80 -2.67
CA GLY A 80 -7.83 -0.74 -2.75
C GLY A 80 -7.23 -1.88 -3.52
N TRP A 81 -6.15 -2.41 -3.00
CA TRP A 81 -5.47 -3.56 -3.53
C TRP A 81 -5.11 -4.55 -2.41
N SER A 82 -5.25 -5.83 -2.71
CA SER A 82 -4.75 -6.91 -1.87
C SER A 82 -4.24 -8.06 -2.73
N ALA A 83 -3.09 -8.63 -2.35
CA ALA A 83 -2.58 -9.84 -2.97
C ALA A 83 -3.53 -11.02 -2.71
N SER A 84 -3.48 -12.02 -3.60
CA SER A 84 -4.21 -13.27 -3.42
C SER A 84 -3.87 -13.91 -2.08
N GLY A 85 -4.85 -14.42 -1.37
CA GLY A 85 -4.71 -15.00 -0.04
C GLY A 85 -4.46 -14.01 1.09
N LYS A 86 -4.48 -12.70 0.82
CA LYS A 86 -4.17 -11.63 1.80
C LYS A 86 -5.33 -10.69 2.06
N SER A 87 -6.50 -10.96 1.49
CA SER A 87 -7.70 -10.13 1.59
C SER A 87 -8.78 -10.70 2.55
N ASN A 88 -8.46 -11.72 3.29
CA ASN A 88 -9.45 -12.54 3.97
C ASN A 88 -10.17 -11.86 5.12
N TYR A 89 -11.45 -11.66 4.89
CA TYR A 89 -12.48 -11.68 5.91
C TYR A 89 -13.57 -12.62 5.41
N TRP A 90 -13.90 -13.64 6.17
CA TRP A 90 -14.87 -14.69 5.82
C TRP A 90 -16.33 -14.21 5.67
N HIS A 91 -16.55 -12.91 5.78
CA HIS A 91 -17.82 -12.23 5.65
C HIS A 91 -18.01 -11.46 4.33
N PHE A 92 -17.14 -11.60 3.33
CA PHE A 92 -17.25 -10.85 2.08
C PHE A 92 -17.74 -11.72 0.91
N GLU A 93 -18.58 -11.12 0.02
CA GLU A 93 -19.34 -11.81 -1.05
C GLU A 93 -18.50 -12.48 -2.13
N ASN A 94 -17.24 -12.21 -2.26
CA ASN A 94 -16.41 -12.98 -3.16
C ASN A 94 -16.05 -14.32 -2.51
N SER A 95 -16.78 -15.34 -2.90
CA SER A 95 -16.57 -16.74 -2.49
C SER A 95 -15.17 -17.30 -2.78
N ASN A 96 -14.33 -16.55 -3.48
CA ASN A 96 -12.90 -16.77 -3.60
C ASN A 96 -12.16 -15.92 -2.58
N VAL A 97 -12.26 -16.30 -1.32
CA VAL A 97 -11.51 -15.73 -0.18
C VAL A 97 -10.00 -15.66 -0.43
N ASN A 98 -9.50 -16.36 -1.45
CA ASN A 98 -8.09 -16.38 -1.85
C ASN A 98 -7.79 -15.53 -3.09
N SER A 99 -8.78 -14.96 -3.77
CA SER A 99 -8.53 -14.05 -4.88
C SER A 99 -8.27 -12.64 -4.35
N GLY A 100 -7.13 -12.07 -4.67
CA GLY A 100 -6.87 -10.67 -4.42
C GLY A 100 -7.85 -9.77 -5.18
N PHE A 101 -7.87 -8.48 -4.87
CA PHE A 101 -8.64 -7.48 -5.60
C PHE A 101 -7.77 -6.26 -5.92
N GLY A 102 -8.15 -5.52 -6.97
CA GLY A 102 -7.33 -4.44 -7.49
C GLY A 102 -6.03 -4.94 -8.12
N SER A 103 -5.14 -4.03 -8.45
CA SER A 103 -3.80 -4.37 -8.94
C SER A 103 -2.77 -3.34 -8.48
N ILE A 104 -1.51 -3.77 -8.41
CA ILE A 104 -0.36 -2.90 -8.12
C ILE A 104 0.78 -3.26 -9.06
N SER A 105 1.53 -2.25 -9.50
CA SER A 105 2.61 -2.47 -10.47
C SER A 105 3.82 -3.21 -9.90
N LYS A 106 4.05 -3.13 -8.60
CA LYS A 106 5.06 -3.92 -7.87
C LYS A 106 4.75 -3.96 -6.37
N THR A 107 5.26 -4.97 -5.69
CA THR A 107 5.06 -5.18 -4.24
C THR A 107 6.37 -5.15 -3.45
N THR A 108 7.51 -5.40 -4.12
CA THR A 108 8.85 -5.41 -3.52
C THR A 108 9.57 -4.09 -3.74
N GLY A 109 10.54 -3.76 -2.90
CA GLY A 109 11.30 -2.52 -2.98
C GLY A 109 10.52 -1.25 -2.61
N LEU A 110 9.27 -1.36 -2.20
CA LEU A 110 8.45 -0.23 -1.73
C LEU A 110 8.77 0.10 -0.27
N VAL A 111 8.86 -0.91 0.57
CA VAL A 111 9.27 -0.81 1.96
C VAL A 111 10.63 -1.48 2.14
N THR A 112 11.46 -0.94 3.02
CA THR A 112 12.82 -1.47 3.22
C THR A 112 12.76 -2.89 3.78
N SER A 113 13.40 -3.83 3.09
CA SER A 113 13.48 -5.25 3.50
C SER A 113 12.12 -5.93 3.73
N GLY A 114 11.10 -5.50 3.00
CA GLY A 114 9.77 -6.07 3.12
C GLY A 114 9.03 -6.10 1.77
N THR A 115 7.90 -6.79 1.78
CA THR A 115 6.97 -6.88 0.65
C THR A 115 5.63 -6.30 1.07
N LEU A 116 5.02 -5.51 0.21
CA LEU A 116 3.66 -5.03 0.39
C LEU A 116 2.69 -6.19 0.11
N LEU A 117 1.75 -6.42 1.01
CA LEU A 117 0.75 -7.50 0.91
C LEU A 117 -0.64 -6.97 0.60
N SER A 118 -0.99 -5.82 1.17
CA SER A 118 -2.25 -5.14 0.86
C SER A 118 -2.17 -3.65 1.20
N LEU A 119 -2.99 -2.86 0.52
CA LEU A 119 -3.27 -1.47 0.83
C LEU A 119 -4.74 -1.20 0.52
N GLN A 120 -5.54 -1.02 1.56
CA GLN A 120 -6.99 -0.99 1.43
C GLN A 120 -7.64 -0.01 2.41
N MET A 121 -8.68 0.66 1.93
CA MET A 121 -9.61 1.41 2.77
C MET A 121 -10.74 0.49 3.20
N VAL A 122 -11.11 0.57 4.46
CA VAL A 122 -12.25 -0.13 5.04
C VAL A 122 -13.22 0.89 5.62
N LYS A 123 -14.49 0.74 5.33
CA LYS A 123 -15.57 1.48 5.99
C LYS A 123 -16.37 0.51 6.82
N TYR A 124 -16.52 0.80 8.10
CA TYR A 124 -17.41 0.09 9.02
C TYR A 124 -18.71 0.88 9.18
N ASP A 125 -19.85 0.20 9.09
CA ASP A 125 -21.17 0.84 9.03
C ASP A 125 -21.62 1.55 10.28
N THR A 126 -21.39 0.93 11.42
CA THR A 126 -22.00 1.36 12.68
C THR A 126 -21.47 2.67 13.24
N ALA A 127 -20.35 3.17 12.71
CA ALA A 127 -19.70 4.35 13.25
C ALA A 127 -19.14 5.31 12.17
N CYS A 128 -19.43 5.08 10.88
CA CYS A 128 -18.82 5.84 9.77
C CYS A 128 -17.30 5.96 9.86
N ASN A 129 -16.64 5.01 10.50
CA ASN A 129 -15.21 5.05 10.72
C ASN A 129 -14.49 4.48 9.49
N TYR A 130 -13.70 5.31 8.86
CA TYR A 130 -12.80 4.90 7.79
C TYR A 130 -11.47 4.47 8.37
N HIS A 131 -10.98 3.32 7.93
CA HIS A 131 -9.64 2.86 8.22
C HIS A 131 -8.87 2.69 6.92
N LEU A 132 -7.64 3.19 6.86
CA LEU A 132 -6.68 2.81 5.84
C LEU A 132 -5.77 1.75 6.43
N GLU A 133 -5.76 0.58 5.82
CA GLU A 133 -4.98 -0.57 6.27
C GLU A 133 -3.87 -0.87 5.27
N LEU A 134 -2.65 -0.98 5.78
CA LEU A 134 -1.45 -1.37 5.04
C LEU A 134 -0.90 -2.64 5.67
N ALA A 135 -0.72 -3.71 4.90
CA ALA A 135 -0.04 -4.92 5.36
C ALA A 135 1.27 -5.15 4.62
N THR A 136 2.30 -5.53 5.38
CA THR A 136 3.63 -5.84 4.86
C THR A 136 4.18 -7.10 5.52
N THR A 137 5.19 -7.74 4.92
CA THR A 137 5.92 -8.84 5.57
C THR A 137 6.83 -8.35 6.71
N ARG A 138 6.99 -7.05 6.88
CA ARG A 138 7.90 -6.47 7.88
C ARG A 138 7.17 -6.12 9.17
N SER A 139 7.64 -6.69 10.28
CA SER A 139 7.04 -6.51 11.61
C SER A 139 7.53 -5.26 12.36
N SER A 140 8.81 -4.85 12.18
CA SER A 140 9.37 -3.69 12.89
C SER A 140 9.29 -2.44 12.01
N ASN A 141 9.15 -1.29 12.57
CA ASN A 141 9.09 0.06 11.96
C ASN A 141 8.55 0.18 10.51
N GLY A 142 7.91 -0.85 9.95
CA GLY A 142 7.29 -0.89 8.62
C GLY A 142 8.23 -0.69 7.43
N GLY A 143 9.49 -0.34 7.65
CA GLY A 143 10.44 -0.03 6.58
C GLY A 143 10.12 1.26 5.81
N PHE A 144 9.33 2.16 6.40
CA PHE A 144 8.97 3.47 5.86
C PHE A 144 8.68 4.46 7.00
N THR A 145 8.77 5.75 6.71
CA THR A 145 8.34 6.84 7.59
C THR A 145 7.01 7.43 7.17
N THR A 146 6.85 7.65 5.88
CA THR A 146 5.63 8.23 5.31
C THR A 146 5.17 7.42 4.10
N MET A 147 3.88 7.21 3.99
CA MET A 147 3.21 6.71 2.81
C MET A 147 2.38 7.84 2.21
N THR A 148 2.52 8.07 0.90
CA THR A 148 1.76 9.06 0.16
C THR A 148 0.95 8.39 -0.94
N LEU A 149 -0.34 8.68 -0.99
CA LEU A 149 -1.25 8.27 -2.05
C LEU A 149 -1.59 9.51 -2.89
N GLN A 150 -1.39 9.42 -4.19
CA GLN A 150 -1.61 10.56 -5.09
C GLN A 150 -2.41 10.15 -6.32
N ARG A 151 -3.33 11.02 -6.75
CA ARG A 151 -4.01 10.96 -8.02
C ARG A 151 -4.26 12.37 -8.54
N GLY A 152 -3.63 12.72 -9.66
CA GLY A 152 -3.66 14.08 -10.17
C GLY A 152 -3.13 15.07 -9.13
N SER A 153 -3.91 16.09 -8.80
CA SER A 153 -3.59 17.09 -7.77
C SER A 153 -3.92 16.62 -6.34
N ASN A 154 -4.69 15.56 -6.17
CA ASN A 154 -5.07 15.05 -4.86
C ASN A 154 -3.93 14.24 -4.25
N THR A 155 -3.49 14.63 -3.06
CA THR A 155 -2.40 13.99 -2.33
C THR A 155 -2.82 13.73 -0.89
N TYR A 156 -2.62 12.50 -0.42
CA TYR A 156 -2.90 12.06 0.94
C TYR A 156 -1.63 11.47 1.53
N SER A 157 -1.15 12.06 2.63
CA SER A 157 0.08 11.62 3.29
C SER A 157 -0.24 11.03 4.66
N PHE A 158 0.35 9.88 4.94
CA PHE A 158 0.16 9.10 6.16
C PHE A 158 1.51 8.88 6.82
N ASN A 159 1.70 9.48 7.99
CA ASN A 159 2.90 9.25 8.78
C ASN A 159 2.74 7.92 9.53
N ARG A 160 3.74 7.06 9.45
CA ARG A 160 3.74 5.76 10.11
C ARG A 160 3.50 5.86 11.64
N THR A 161 4.02 6.89 12.28
CA THR A 161 3.83 7.11 13.73
C THR A 161 2.38 7.43 14.11
N SER A 162 1.54 7.82 13.15
CA SER A 162 0.10 8.02 13.34
C SER A 162 -0.70 6.74 13.17
N ALA A 163 -0.06 5.63 12.80
CA ALA A 163 -0.71 4.33 12.68
C ALA A 163 -0.57 3.53 13.97
N GLY A 164 -1.61 2.82 14.34
CA GLY A 164 -1.48 1.62 15.15
C GLY A 164 -0.91 0.49 14.30
N GLY A 165 0.02 -0.27 14.85
CA GLY A 165 0.60 -1.40 14.16
C GLY A 165 0.51 -2.65 15.04
N PHE A 166 0.19 -3.80 14.47
CA PHE A 166 0.20 -5.06 15.17
C PHE A 166 0.64 -6.20 14.26
N GLN A 167 1.35 -7.13 14.84
CA GLN A 167 1.68 -8.37 14.17
C GLN A 167 0.43 -9.26 14.19
N GLN A 168 -0.05 -9.62 13.02
CA GLN A 168 -1.14 -10.55 12.90
C GLN A 168 -0.60 -11.96 12.98
N THR A 169 -0.78 -12.58 14.13
CA THR A 169 -0.72 -14.03 14.26
C THR A 169 -2.10 -14.59 13.90
N ILE A 170 -2.15 -15.75 13.28
CA ILE A 170 -3.39 -16.49 13.00
C ILE A 170 -4.19 -16.58 14.30
N ASN A 171 -5.23 -15.78 14.45
CA ASN A 171 -6.09 -15.80 15.62
C ASN A 171 -7.54 -15.53 15.30
N ASN A 172 -8.35 -16.51 15.59
CA ASN A 172 -9.75 -16.54 16.03
C ASN A 172 -10.81 -15.74 15.27
N TYR A 173 -10.48 -14.95 14.27
CA TYR A 173 -11.47 -14.22 13.46
C TYR A 173 -11.31 -14.47 11.95
N GLY A 174 -10.73 -15.61 11.56
CA GLY A 174 -10.72 -16.07 10.17
C GLY A 174 -9.84 -15.23 9.21
N ASP A 175 -8.79 -14.62 9.69
CA ASP A 175 -7.78 -13.96 8.86
C ASP A 175 -6.57 -14.91 8.69
N PRO A 176 -6.69 -15.96 7.83
CA PRO A 176 -5.77 -17.11 7.88
C PRO A 176 -4.40 -16.86 7.27
N ASP A 177 -4.24 -15.83 6.45
CA ASP A 177 -3.09 -15.77 5.56
C ASP A 177 -2.13 -14.59 5.77
N ILE A 178 -2.26 -13.87 6.89
CA ILE A 178 -1.31 -12.81 7.23
C ILE A 178 -0.32 -13.26 8.32
N SER A 179 -0.18 -14.56 8.55
CA SER A 179 0.84 -15.07 9.48
C SER A 179 2.23 -14.59 9.07
N GLY A 180 2.95 -13.99 10.01
CA GLY A 180 4.26 -13.40 9.75
C GLY A 180 4.24 -12.01 9.09
N SER A 181 3.06 -11.39 8.93
CA SER A 181 2.92 -10.03 8.43
C SER A 181 2.60 -9.04 9.54
N TYR A 182 2.79 -7.77 9.24
CA TYR A 182 2.47 -6.66 10.11
C TYR A 182 1.45 -5.74 9.44
N LYS A 183 0.39 -5.41 10.16
CA LYS A 183 -0.68 -4.55 9.68
C LYS A 183 -0.56 -3.19 10.34
N TRP A 184 -0.60 -2.15 9.54
CA TRP A 184 -0.60 -0.76 9.93
C TRP A 184 -1.99 -0.19 9.69
N VAL A 185 -2.62 0.37 10.72
CA VAL A 185 -3.97 0.90 10.65
C VAL A 185 -3.95 2.39 10.94
N PHE A 186 -4.33 3.18 9.93
CA PHE A 186 -4.51 4.62 10.05
C PHE A 186 -6.00 4.90 10.26
N THR A 187 -6.34 5.46 11.40
CA THR A 187 -7.72 5.77 11.77
C THR A 187 -7.81 7.07 12.56
N SER A 188 -8.98 7.69 12.59
CA SER A 188 -9.27 8.89 13.37
C SER A 188 -9.79 8.60 14.79
N ALA A 189 -10.20 7.36 15.04
CA ALA A 189 -10.79 6.96 16.31
C ALA A 189 -10.02 5.81 16.96
N SER A 190 -9.88 5.88 18.29
CA SER A 190 -9.48 4.74 19.10
C SER A 190 -10.67 3.77 19.15
N THR A 191 -10.66 2.73 18.32
CA THR A 191 -11.73 1.74 18.33
C THR A 191 -11.46 0.71 19.42
N GLY A 192 -12.14 0.86 20.54
CA GLY A 192 -12.25 -0.21 21.51
C GLY A 192 -13.08 -1.36 20.90
N GLY A 193 -12.46 -2.51 20.68
CA GLY A 193 -13.18 -3.72 20.24
C GLY A 193 -12.48 -4.55 19.16
N VAL A 194 -11.55 -4.01 18.44
CA VAL A 194 -10.69 -4.80 17.54
C VAL A 194 -9.35 -5.00 18.25
N ALA A 195 -8.93 -6.25 18.40
CA ALA A 195 -7.69 -6.59 19.10
C ALA A 195 -6.48 -5.97 18.38
N GLY A 196 -5.85 -4.98 19.01
CA GLY A 196 -4.64 -4.33 18.54
C GLY A 196 -4.62 -2.82 18.80
N PRO A 197 -3.43 -2.20 18.96
CA PRO A 197 -3.32 -0.76 19.11
C PRO A 197 -3.64 -0.10 17.76
N HIS A 198 -4.79 0.53 17.66
CA HIS A 198 -5.16 1.38 16.53
C HIS A 198 -4.68 2.81 16.80
N GLY A 199 -3.86 3.36 15.92
CA GLY A 199 -3.43 4.74 16.02
C GLY A 199 -4.56 5.71 15.66
N ALA A 200 -4.96 6.56 16.58
CA ALA A 200 -5.98 7.58 16.35
C ALA A 200 -5.41 8.89 15.76
N GLY A 201 -4.27 8.81 15.07
CA GLY A 201 -3.53 10.01 14.65
C GLY A 201 -3.87 10.53 13.25
N THR A 202 -4.85 9.94 12.55
CA THR A 202 -5.20 10.36 11.19
C THR A 202 -6.52 11.13 11.19
N SER A 203 -6.56 12.26 10.46
CA SER A 203 -7.76 13.08 10.33
C SER A 203 -8.92 12.31 9.69
N ALA A 204 -10.10 12.36 10.30
CA ALA A 204 -11.33 11.80 9.74
C ALA A 204 -11.66 12.37 8.36
N THR A 205 -11.44 13.66 8.15
CA THR A 205 -11.63 14.34 6.86
C THR A 205 -10.69 13.79 5.80
N THR A 206 -9.42 13.53 6.14
CA THR A 206 -8.45 12.93 5.21
C THR A 206 -8.91 11.56 4.77
N LEU A 207 -9.36 10.72 5.70
CA LEU A 207 -9.83 9.36 5.39
C LEU A 207 -11.13 9.37 4.59
N SER A 208 -12.10 10.23 4.94
CA SER A 208 -13.34 10.38 4.18
C SER A 208 -13.07 10.83 2.74
N ASN A 209 -12.24 11.85 2.56
CA ASN A 209 -11.88 12.35 1.23
C ASN A 209 -11.14 11.30 0.39
N LEU A 210 -10.26 10.51 1.01
CA LEU A 210 -9.59 9.41 0.33
C LEU A 210 -10.59 8.33 -0.09
N TRP A 211 -11.53 7.97 0.80
CA TRP A 211 -12.60 7.04 0.49
C TRP A 211 -13.42 7.47 -0.72
N ASP A 212 -13.90 8.71 -0.72
CA ASP A 212 -14.72 9.25 -1.81
C ASP A 212 -13.95 9.25 -3.14
N ASN A 213 -12.67 9.62 -3.11
CA ASN A 213 -11.83 9.57 -4.30
C ASN A 213 -11.55 8.15 -4.79
N TRP A 214 -11.32 7.18 -3.89
CA TRP A 214 -11.08 5.80 -4.27
C TRP A 214 -12.33 5.12 -4.82
N THR A 215 -13.50 5.39 -4.25
CA THR A 215 -14.77 4.85 -4.75
C THR A 215 -15.17 5.44 -6.09
N ALA A 216 -14.87 6.71 -6.34
CA ALA A 216 -15.18 7.40 -7.60
C ALA A 216 -14.17 7.10 -8.72
N ASN A 217 -12.93 6.74 -8.39
CA ASN A 217 -11.83 6.67 -9.35
C ASN A 217 -10.90 5.49 -9.08
N SER A 218 -11.04 4.41 -9.85
CA SER A 218 -10.27 3.18 -9.65
C SER A 218 -8.84 3.24 -10.20
N THR A 219 -8.52 4.16 -11.12
CA THR A 219 -7.23 4.21 -11.81
C THR A 219 -6.47 5.51 -11.61
N GLY A 220 -5.20 5.51 -11.98
CA GLY A 220 -4.34 6.70 -11.92
C GLY A 220 -3.79 7.00 -10.53
N TRP A 221 -3.86 6.05 -9.62
CA TRP A 221 -3.29 6.18 -8.28
C TRP A 221 -1.82 5.79 -8.24
N THR A 222 -1.07 6.53 -7.46
CA THR A 222 0.33 6.24 -7.15
C THR A 222 0.50 6.16 -5.65
N VAL A 223 1.19 5.13 -5.18
CA VAL A 223 1.66 5.03 -3.79
C VAL A 223 3.16 5.24 -3.77
N THR A 224 3.63 6.08 -2.85
CA THR A 224 5.05 6.35 -2.62
C THR A 224 5.36 6.16 -1.13
N PHE A 225 6.48 5.49 -0.85
CA PHE A 225 7.00 5.31 0.50
C PHE A 225 8.33 6.06 0.68
N SER A 226 8.50 6.70 1.83
CA SER A 226 9.74 7.39 2.21
C SER A 226 10.22 6.97 3.59
#